data_cae5e15c39f85515884d721a29653bde
#
_entry.id   cae5e15c39f85515884d721a29653bde
#
_cell.length_a   1.000
_cell.length_b   1.000
_cell.length_c   1.000
_cell.angle_alpha   90.00
_cell.angle_beta   90.00
_cell.angle_gamma   90.00
#
_symmetry.space_group_name_H-M   'P 1'
#
loop_
_entity.id
_entity.type
_entity.pdbx_description
1 polymer ?
#
loop_
_entity_poly.entity_id
_entity_poly.type
_entity_poly.pdbx_seq_one_letter_code
_entity_poly.pdbx_strand_id
1 'polypeptide(L)'
;LDIENLIMKTQLSTRGAAEWPEWLKINTKIEIIYKSPIRSMYFVFAPFPWDISKLKHLIGMFDGLLYAYLAYLIFRNRQEIWKDPALKTVLLILIAYIFVFGFGVGNFGTGIRHRSKIVIMFILLAAPLLPKFTFFKKGKID
;
A
#
# COMPACT_ATOMS: atom_id res chain seq x y z
N LEU A 1 17.77 -11.57 16.16
CA LEU A 1 16.88 -10.41 15.98
C LEU A 1 16.16 -10.19 17.29
N ASP A 2 16.48 -9.09 17.96
CA ASP A 2 15.89 -8.75 19.25
C ASP A 2 14.52 -8.11 18.99
N ILE A 3 13.46 -8.83 19.34
CA ILE A 3 12.06 -8.40 19.09
C ILE A 3 11.75 -7.12 19.87
N GLU A 4 12.37 -6.92 21.03
CA GLU A 4 12.18 -5.70 21.84
C GLU A 4 12.74 -4.48 21.13
N ASN A 5 13.90 -4.60 20.50
CA ASN A 5 14.46 -3.56 19.65
C ASN A 5 13.60 -3.25 18.43
N LEU A 6 12.94 -4.26 17.84
CA LEU A 6 11.99 -4.04 16.74
C LEU A 6 10.75 -3.28 17.20
N ILE A 7 10.17 -3.65 18.34
CA ILE A 7 9.01 -2.94 18.93
C ILE A 7 9.38 -1.49 19.22
N MET A 8 10.53 -1.26 19.85
CA MET A 8 11.02 0.09 20.15
C MET A 8 11.20 0.94 18.89
N LYS A 9 11.81 0.39 17.84
CA LYS A 9 11.95 1.09 16.55
C LYS A 9 10.60 1.40 15.91
N THR A 10 9.64 0.48 16.01
CA THR A 10 8.27 0.71 15.50
C THR A 10 7.59 1.85 16.25
N GLN A 11 7.74 1.92 17.57
CA GLN A 11 7.21 3.01 18.40
C GLN A 11 7.89 4.36 18.08
N LEU A 12 9.20 4.38 17.84
CA LEU A 12 9.91 5.59 17.44
C LEU A 12 9.48 6.10 16.06
N SER A 13 9.14 5.20 15.14
CA SER A 13 8.66 5.54 13.79
C SER A 13 7.24 6.14 13.79
N THR A 14 6.49 6.03 14.90
CA THR A 14 5.14 6.57 15.03
C THR A 14 5.11 8.04 15.42
N ARG A 15 6.21 8.64 15.88
CA ARG A 15 6.25 10.01 16.34
C ARG A 15 6.05 11.01 15.21
N GLY A 16 5.08 11.94 15.39
CA GLY A 16 4.85 13.07 14.46
C GLY A 16 3.39 13.48 14.34
N ALA A 17 3.15 14.61 13.67
CA ALA A 17 1.83 15.23 13.53
C ALA A 17 0.80 14.47 12.67
N ALA A 18 1.14 13.31 12.16
CA ALA A 18 0.30 12.46 11.29
C ALA A 18 0.43 10.98 11.67
N GLU A 19 0.42 10.70 12.98
CA GLU A 19 0.49 9.34 13.52
C GLU A 19 -0.74 8.52 13.14
N TRP A 20 -0.54 7.20 13.03
CA TRP A 20 -1.63 6.26 12.95
C TRP A 20 -2.40 6.19 14.27
N PRO A 21 -3.66 5.71 14.25
CA PRO A 21 -4.46 5.57 15.47
C PRO A 21 -3.73 4.77 16.57
N GLU A 22 -3.92 5.18 17.83
CA GLU A 22 -3.28 4.57 19.01
C GLU A 22 -3.46 3.05 19.08
N TRP A 23 -4.64 2.55 18.69
CA TRP A 23 -4.95 1.12 18.72
C TRP A 23 -4.09 0.28 17.77
N LEU A 24 -3.43 0.90 16.76
CA LEU A 24 -2.49 0.24 15.85
C LEU A 24 -1.06 0.19 16.40
N LYS A 25 -0.75 0.83 17.51
CA LYS A 25 0.58 0.74 18.13
C LYS A 25 0.81 -0.69 18.63
N ILE A 26 2.04 -1.17 18.43
CA ILE A 26 2.47 -2.50 18.86
C ILE A 26 3.21 -2.34 20.18
N ASN A 27 2.69 -2.94 21.23
CA ASN A 27 3.28 -2.91 22.57
C ASN A 27 3.77 -4.28 23.04
N THR A 28 3.22 -5.37 22.48
CA THR A 28 3.53 -6.73 22.89
C THR A 28 3.89 -7.61 21.68
N LYS A 29 4.63 -8.70 21.95
CA LYS A 29 5.01 -9.69 20.89
C LYS A 29 3.80 -10.32 20.21
N ILE A 30 2.73 -10.58 20.95
CA ILE A 30 1.49 -11.18 20.42
C ILE A 30 0.80 -10.19 19.48
N GLU A 31 0.83 -8.89 19.78
CA GLU A 31 0.23 -7.85 18.94
C GLU A 31 0.86 -7.77 17.54
N ILE A 32 2.11 -8.18 17.39
CA ILE A 32 2.77 -8.26 16.09
C ILE A 32 1.97 -9.15 15.15
N ILE A 33 1.51 -10.32 15.61
CA ILE A 33 0.87 -11.32 14.77
C ILE A 33 -0.46 -10.80 14.20
N TYR A 34 -1.34 -10.27 15.04
CA TYR A 34 -2.67 -9.85 14.58
C TYR A 34 -2.74 -8.40 14.09
N LYS A 35 -1.84 -7.51 14.59
CA LYS A 35 -1.81 -6.12 14.11
C LYS A 35 -1.04 -5.95 12.79
N SER A 36 -0.05 -6.81 12.47
CA SER A 36 0.73 -6.67 11.23
C SER A 36 -0.11 -6.71 9.96
N PRO A 37 -1.07 -7.62 9.76
CA PRO A 37 -1.95 -7.58 8.59
C PRO A 37 -2.77 -6.30 8.52
N ILE A 38 -3.31 -5.83 9.65
CA ILE A 38 -4.11 -4.61 9.71
C ILE A 38 -3.24 -3.39 9.39
N ARG A 39 -2.03 -3.32 9.93
CA ARG A 39 -1.05 -2.27 9.64
C ARG A 39 -0.64 -2.26 8.17
N SER A 40 -0.52 -3.44 7.54
CA SER A 40 -0.27 -3.56 6.11
C SER A 40 -1.41 -2.97 5.27
N MET A 41 -2.66 -3.18 5.68
CA MET A 41 -3.82 -2.55 5.07
C MET A 41 -3.80 -1.02 5.25
N TYR A 42 -3.48 -0.55 6.46
CA TYR A 42 -3.29 0.87 6.72
C TYR A 42 -2.16 1.47 5.88
N PHE A 43 -1.04 0.77 5.75
CA PHE A 43 0.07 1.20 4.91
C PHE A 43 -0.35 1.43 3.46
N VAL A 44 -1.18 0.56 2.88
CA VAL A 44 -1.58 0.63 1.48
C VAL A 44 -2.72 1.62 1.25
N PHE A 45 -3.73 1.66 2.14
CA PHE A 45 -5.00 2.32 1.83
C PHE A 45 -5.28 3.58 2.67
N ALA A 46 -4.62 3.74 3.83
CA ALA A 46 -4.89 4.89 4.68
C ALA A 46 -4.24 6.20 4.17
N PRO A 47 -4.70 7.38 4.58
CA PRO A 47 -5.75 7.60 5.59
C PRO A 47 -7.16 7.28 5.08
N PHE A 48 -7.98 6.73 5.96
CA PHE A 48 -9.41 6.50 5.71
C PHE A 48 -10.22 7.77 6.05
N PRO A 49 -11.51 7.85 5.65
CA PRO A 49 -12.35 9.03 5.91
C PRO A 49 -12.39 9.45 7.39
N TRP A 50 -12.36 8.50 8.31
CA TRP A 50 -12.34 8.76 9.76
C TRP A 50 -11.01 9.20 10.33
N ASP A 51 -9.92 9.07 9.56
CA ASP A 51 -8.57 9.53 9.94
C ASP A 51 -8.30 10.98 9.49
N ILE A 52 -9.25 11.61 8.78
CA ILE A 52 -9.06 12.93 8.20
C ILE A 52 -9.23 13.99 9.28
N SER A 53 -8.12 14.55 9.73
CA SER A 53 -8.08 15.68 10.66
C SER A 53 -7.51 16.96 10.03
N LYS A 54 -6.88 16.85 8.86
CA LYS A 54 -6.21 17.96 8.15
C LYS A 54 -6.38 17.82 6.64
N LEU A 55 -6.35 18.94 5.93
CA LEU A 55 -6.51 18.97 4.45
C LEU A 55 -5.49 18.05 3.73
N LYS A 56 -4.27 17.94 4.23
CA LYS A 56 -3.25 17.04 3.67
C LYS A 56 -3.63 15.56 3.76
N HIS A 57 -4.48 15.18 4.73
CA HIS A 57 -4.97 13.80 4.83
C HIS A 57 -5.98 13.49 3.73
N LEU A 58 -6.70 14.49 3.22
CA LEU A 58 -7.61 14.34 2.09
C LEU A 58 -6.87 13.93 0.81
N ILE A 59 -5.70 14.54 0.54
CA ILE A 59 -4.83 14.15 -0.59
C ILE A 59 -4.38 12.69 -0.42
N GLY A 60 -3.96 12.32 0.79
CA GLY A 60 -3.57 10.94 1.11
C GLY A 60 -4.71 9.94 0.94
N MET A 61 -5.95 10.34 1.22
CA MET A 61 -7.13 9.50 1.01
C MET A 61 -7.37 9.20 -0.47
N PHE A 62 -7.29 10.23 -1.34
CA PHE A 62 -7.42 10.00 -2.79
C PHE A 62 -6.31 9.10 -3.33
N ASP A 63 -5.08 9.26 -2.83
CA ASP A 63 -3.98 8.35 -3.14
C ASP A 63 -4.30 6.91 -2.65
N GLY A 64 -4.84 6.75 -1.44
CA GLY A 64 -5.30 5.45 -0.93
C GLY A 64 -6.39 4.79 -1.78
N LEU A 65 -7.36 5.58 -2.28
CA LEU A 65 -8.41 5.10 -3.18
C LEU A 65 -7.84 4.62 -4.53
N LEU A 66 -6.81 5.29 -5.06
CA LEU A 66 -6.10 4.83 -6.25
C LEU A 66 -5.50 3.43 -6.02
N TYR A 67 -4.80 3.22 -4.89
CA TYR A 67 -4.24 1.90 -4.57
C TYR A 67 -5.32 0.84 -4.34
N ALA A 68 -6.47 1.21 -3.76
CA ALA A 68 -7.60 0.30 -3.61
C ALA A 68 -8.16 -0.13 -4.98
N TYR A 69 -8.27 0.80 -5.92
CA TYR A 69 -8.67 0.50 -7.28
C TYR A 69 -7.66 -0.42 -7.99
N LEU A 70 -6.36 -0.12 -7.90
CA LEU A 70 -5.32 -0.96 -8.49
C LEU A 70 -5.30 -2.37 -7.86
N ALA A 71 -5.43 -2.46 -6.53
CA ALA A 71 -5.54 -3.75 -5.83
C ALA A 71 -6.74 -4.56 -6.30
N TYR A 72 -7.89 -3.91 -6.52
CA TYR A 72 -9.07 -4.54 -7.11
C TYR A 72 -8.79 -5.10 -8.51
N LEU A 73 -8.10 -4.34 -9.38
CA LEU A 73 -7.72 -4.81 -10.71
C LEU A 73 -6.74 -6.00 -10.63
N ILE A 74 -5.77 -5.96 -9.73
CA ILE A 74 -4.84 -7.07 -9.48
C ILE A 74 -5.62 -8.32 -9.05
N PHE A 75 -6.57 -8.16 -8.14
CA PHE A 75 -7.42 -9.27 -7.71
C PHE A 75 -8.25 -9.85 -8.86
N ARG A 76 -8.79 -9.01 -9.74
CA ARG A 76 -9.50 -9.45 -10.94
C ARG A 76 -8.58 -10.19 -11.92
N ASN A 77 -7.33 -9.74 -12.06
CA ASN A 77 -6.33 -10.31 -12.95
C ASN A 77 -5.55 -11.49 -12.34
N ARG A 78 -5.89 -11.91 -11.13
CA ARG A 78 -5.11 -12.89 -10.36
C ARG A 78 -4.83 -14.20 -11.09
N GLN A 79 -5.76 -14.69 -11.91
CA GLN A 79 -5.58 -15.96 -12.64
C GLN A 79 -4.45 -15.87 -13.67
N GLU A 80 -4.35 -14.76 -14.40
CA GLU A 80 -3.28 -14.54 -15.37
C GLU A 80 -1.94 -14.27 -14.65
N ILE A 81 -1.96 -13.54 -13.55
CA ILE A 81 -0.77 -13.31 -12.72
C ILE A 81 -0.18 -14.64 -12.20
N TRP A 82 -1.04 -15.58 -11.78
CA TRP A 82 -0.56 -16.88 -11.30
C TRP A 82 0.01 -17.78 -12.39
N LYS A 83 -0.40 -17.63 -13.64
CA LYS A 83 0.12 -18.37 -14.80
C LYS A 83 1.49 -17.87 -15.26
N ASP A 84 1.76 -16.58 -15.11
CA ASP A 84 3.00 -15.94 -15.53
C ASP A 84 4.02 -15.89 -14.38
N PRO A 85 5.16 -16.60 -14.48
CA PRO A 85 6.19 -16.61 -13.42
C PRO A 85 6.74 -15.23 -13.10
N ALA A 86 6.87 -14.33 -14.09
CA ALA A 86 7.38 -12.98 -13.89
C ALA A 86 6.40 -12.13 -13.08
N LEU A 87 5.11 -12.12 -13.48
CA LEU A 87 4.07 -11.39 -12.76
C LEU A 87 3.86 -11.94 -11.35
N LYS A 88 3.92 -13.26 -11.19
CA LYS A 88 3.88 -13.90 -9.87
C LYS A 88 5.02 -13.45 -8.97
N THR A 89 6.23 -13.35 -9.52
CA THR A 89 7.40 -12.85 -8.77
C THR A 89 7.20 -11.40 -8.34
N VAL A 90 6.72 -10.53 -9.24
CA VAL A 90 6.41 -9.14 -8.91
C VAL A 90 5.35 -9.04 -7.81
N LEU A 91 4.30 -9.87 -7.87
CA LEU A 91 3.27 -9.92 -6.83
C LEU A 91 3.83 -10.33 -5.48
N LEU A 92 4.69 -11.35 -5.43
CA LEU A 92 5.31 -11.81 -4.19
C LEU A 92 6.22 -10.74 -3.58
N ILE A 93 7.02 -10.03 -4.40
CA ILE A 93 7.86 -8.91 -3.96
C ILE A 93 6.97 -7.77 -3.42
N LEU A 94 5.87 -7.45 -4.11
CA LEU A 94 4.92 -6.44 -3.67
C LEU A 94 4.31 -6.78 -2.30
N ILE A 95 3.86 -8.02 -2.11
CA ILE A 95 3.30 -8.50 -0.84
C ILE A 95 4.35 -8.40 0.27
N ALA A 96 5.56 -8.89 0.03
CA ALA A 96 6.65 -8.82 1.00
C ALA A 96 6.97 -7.37 1.39
N TYR A 97 7.02 -6.46 0.42
CA TYR A 97 7.24 -5.03 0.67
C TYR A 97 6.12 -4.44 1.55
N ILE A 98 4.86 -4.73 1.21
CA ILE A 98 3.70 -4.25 1.97
C ILE A 98 3.76 -4.73 3.43
N PHE A 99 4.13 -5.98 3.69
CA PHE A 99 4.26 -6.51 5.04
C PHE A 99 5.40 -5.83 5.82
N VAL A 100 6.60 -5.73 5.21
CA VAL A 100 7.77 -5.11 5.85
C VAL A 100 7.50 -3.65 6.21
N PHE A 101 6.97 -2.86 5.27
CA PHE A 101 6.69 -1.45 5.52
C PHE A 101 5.42 -1.23 6.33
N GLY A 102 4.40 -2.07 6.19
CA GLY A 102 3.22 -2.05 7.04
C GLY A 102 3.57 -2.29 8.51
N PHE A 103 4.53 -3.17 8.78
CA PHE A 103 5.05 -3.37 10.13
C PHE A 103 5.87 -2.17 10.61
N GLY A 104 6.82 -1.68 9.80
CA GLY A 104 7.80 -0.66 10.22
C GLY A 104 7.28 0.78 10.23
N VAL A 105 6.23 1.09 9.48
CA VAL A 105 5.65 2.45 9.38
C VAL A 105 4.51 2.62 10.38
N GLY A 106 4.42 3.80 10.99
CA GLY A 106 3.33 4.17 11.91
C GLY A 106 2.83 5.61 11.71
N ASN A 107 3.15 6.21 10.54
CA ASN A 107 2.84 7.60 10.22
C ASN A 107 2.34 7.70 8.79
N PHE A 108 1.24 8.44 8.55
CA PHE A 108 0.66 8.61 7.21
C PHE A 108 1.63 9.21 6.20
N GLY A 109 2.41 10.23 6.58
CA GLY A 109 3.36 10.89 5.67
C GLY A 109 4.47 9.96 5.21
N THR A 110 5.02 9.17 6.12
CA THR A 110 6.02 8.15 5.81
C THR A 110 5.39 7.03 4.97
N GLY A 111 4.17 6.62 5.30
CA GLY A 111 3.41 5.62 4.54
C GLY A 111 3.24 6.03 3.08
N ILE A 112 2.76 7.23 2.81
CA ILE A 112 2.57 7.76 1.44
C ILE A 112 3.90 7.76 0.67
N ARG A 113 5.00 8.22 1.30
CA ARG A 113 6.33 8.26 0.67
C ARG A 113 6.85 6.87 0.28
N HIS A 114 6.65 5.87 1.14
CA HIS A 114 7.08 4.50 0.82
C HIS A 114 6.15 3.82 -0.17
N ARG A 115 4.86 4.07 -0.09
CA ARG A 115 3.84 3.56 -1.00
C ARG A 115 4.07 4.03 -2.45
N SER A 116 4.45 5.29 -2.63
CA SER A 116 4.74 5.83 -3.96
C SER A 116 5.87 5.09 -4.70
N LYS A 117 6.79 4.44 -3.98
CA LYS A 117 7.88 3.65 -4.58
C LYS A 117 7.39 2.34 -5.20
N ILE A 118 6.27 1.80 -4.75
CA ILE A 118 5.72 0.53 -5.24
C ILE A 118 4.57 0.71 -6.21
N VAL A 119 4.19 1.94 -6.55
CA VAL A 119 3.09 2.21 -7.49
C VAL A 119 3.31 1.53 -8.84
N ILE A 120 4.57 1.49 -9.31
CA ILE A 120 4.91 0.84 -10.58
C ILE A 120 4.57 -0.66 -10.58
N MET A 121 4.76 -1.35 -9.44
CA MET A 121 4.39 -2.77 -9.32
C MET A 121 2.88 -2.95 -9.39
N PHE A 122 2.11 -2.07 -8.73
CA PHE A 122 0.64 -2.07 -8.83
C PHE A 122 0.18 -1.85 -10.26
N ILE A 123 0.74 -0.87 -10.96
CA ILE A 123 0.39 -0.56 -12.35
C ILE A 123 0.74 -1.74 -13.26
N LEU A 124 1.93 -2.33 -13.12
CA LEU A 124 2.37 -3.48 -13.91
C LEU A 124 1.42 -4.67 -13.78
N LEU A 125 1.03 -5.00 -12.54
CA LEU A 125 0.11 -6.11 -12.27
C LEU A 125 -1.33 -5.84 -12.71
N ALA A 126 -1.76 -4.57 -12.69
CA ALA A 126 -3.09 -4.14 -13.12
C ALA A 126 -3.16 -3.83 -14.62
N ALA A 127 -2.04 -3.65 -15.31
CA ALA A 127 -1.94 -3.14 -16.68
C ALA A 127 -2.88 -3.81 -17.70
N PRO A 128 -3.09 -5.14 -17.69
CA PRO A 128 -3.98 -5.79 -18.66
C PRO A 128 -5.45 -5.33 -18.55
N LEU A 129 -5.87 -4.85 -17.39
CA LEU A 129 -7.23 -4.41 -17.10
C LEU A 129 -7.39 -2.88 -17.02
N LEU A 130 -6.32 -2.12 -17.19
CA LEU A 130 -6.39 -0.67 -17.23
C LEU A 130 -7.07 -0.20 -18.53
N PRO A 131 -7.88 0.89 -18.47
CA PRO A 131 -8.48 1.48 -19.65
C PRO A 131 -7.41 1.87 -20.67
N LYS A 132 -7.56 1.42 -21.91
CA LYS A 132 -6.69 1.83 -23.01
C LYS A 132 -7.18 3.17 -23.55
N PHE A 133 -6.48 4.25 -23.22
CA PHE A 133 -6.75 5.56 -23.83
C PHE A 133 -6.09 5.64 -25.22
N THR A 134 -6.88 5.58 -26.27
CA THR A 134 -6.41 5.84 -27.64
C THR A 134 -6.49 7.33 -27.91
N PHE A 135 -5.40 8.06 -27.67
CA PHE A 135 -5.31 9.51 -27.94
C PHE A 135 -5.26 9.83 -29.47
N PHE A 136 -4.93 8.86 -30.30
CA PHE A 136 -4.89 9.04 -31.73
C PHE A 136 -5.90 8.11 -32.42
N LYS A 137 -7.01 8.67 -32.88
CA LYS A 137 -7.82 8.04 -33.89
C LYS A 137 -6.98 8.06 -35.16
N LYS A 138 -6.47 6.91 -35.58
CA LYS A 138 -5.75 6.77 -36.86
C LYS A 138 -6.69 7.28 -37.93
N GLY A 139 -6.46 8.48 -38.48
CA GLY A 139 -7.21 9.00 -39.60
C GLY A 139 -7.09 7.97 -40.74
N LYS A 140 -8.22 7.51 -41.25
CA LYS A 140 -8.25 6.85 -42.55
C LYS A 140 -7.67 7.86 -43.55
N ILE A 141 -6.50 7.55 -44.08
CA ILE A 141 -5.99 8.14 -45.31
C ILE A 141 -6.69 7.32 -46.38
N ASP A 142 -7.73 7.87 -46.97
CA ASP A 142 -8.36 7.37 -48.18
C ASP A 142 -7.47 7.72 -49.39
#